data_d7cef8ec48ae04a55744de484b7c56cb
#
_entry.id   d7cef8ec48ae04a55744de484b7c56cb
#
_cell.length_a   1.000
_cell.length_b   1.000
_cell.length_c   1.000
_cell.angle_alpha   90.00
_cell.angle_beta   90.00
_cell.angle_gamma   90.00
#
_symmetry.space_group_name_H-M   'P 1'
#
loop_
_entity.id
_entity.type
_entity.pdbx_description
1 polymer ?
#
loop_
_entity_poly.entity_id
_entity_poly.type
_entity_poly.pdbx_seq_one_letter_code
_entity_poly.pdbx_strand_id
1 'polypeptide(L)'
;EAQDIGLPVVVKPVDGNHGRGVTLNLMSEADVTAAYAIASEAGDSSAVLVERFIPGNEHRLLVVGRDVVAAAKGESLWVTGDGASTVLHLCDSQINTDPRRGESEEHPLGRVNPHDHEIMLDLKRQGLTPESVPQAGQKVLIQPNGNVADDVTDLVHPEVAHVAALAARVVGLDIAGIDLVCEDISRPLAEQRGAIIEVNSSPGLLAHIKPAKGTPRNVGKAIVDNLFAQEETGRIPVVGVTGTLGASLIARLVGCLVHITGKHVGVANGEGLYLDARRVTNKDATGFEAGQRLLINRTVQTAVFESNARTILAEGLPYDRCLVGIVTDMEGLAELDEFYVRDEDAQYNVIRSQVDVILPEGAAVLNAANERVAALAELSDGRVIFYALDEANPIMAEHRAKGERIVFVRDNRIVLAEGSEETVLLELSKIQPATVKHPDSVLAAVAAAWALGVPSVLICGGLRAFDATPKKTNY
;
A
#
# COMPACT_ATOMS: atom_id res chain seq x y z
N GLU A 1 -16.55 -39.67 0.94
CA GLU A 1 -15.32 -38.93 0.60
C GLU A 1 -14.09 -39.56 1.23
N ALA A 2 -13.99 -39.70 2.58
CA ALA A 2 -12.80 -40.28 3.23
C ALA A 2 -12.46 -41.70 2.72
N GLN A 3 -13.48 -42.54 2.42
CA GLN A 3 -13.28 -43.86 1.81
C GLN A 3 -12.77 -43.75 0.37
N ASP A 4 -13.24 -42.77 -0.41
CA ASP A 4 -12.83 -42.57 -1.79
C ASP A 4 -11.38 -42.03 -1.89
N ILE A 5 -10.97 -41.14 -0.94
CA ILE A 5 -9.63 -40.60 -0.85
C ILE A 5 -8.63 -41.64 -0.33
N GLY A 6 -9.09 -42.53 0.55
CA GLY A 6 -8.30 -43.55 1.24
C GLY A 6 -7.64 -43.01 2.51
N LEU A 7 -7.78 -43.81 3.59
CA LEU A 7 -7.17 -43.45 4.90
C LEU A 7 -5.64 -43.59 4.89
N PRO A 8 -4.92 -42.83 5.66
CA PRO A 8 -5.38 -41.77 6.59
C PRO A 8 -5.77 -40.45 5.89
N VAL A 9 -6.71 -39.73 6.52
CA VAL A 9 -7.17 -38.41 6.03
C VAL A 9 -7.04 -37.33 7.08
N VAL A 10 -7.18 -36.08 6.62
CA VAL A 10 -7.30 -34.86 7.43
C VAL A 10 -8.71 -34.34 7.29
N VAL A 11 -9.29 -33.83 8.37
CA VAL A 11 -10.56 -33.11 8.36
C VAL A 11 -10.35 -31.73 8.93
N LYS A 12 -10.81 -30.69 8.20
CA LYS A 12 -10.66 -29.28 8.57
C LYS A 12 -11.85 -28.43 8.14
N PRO A 13 -12.17 -27.31 8.82
CA PRO A 13 -13.13 -26.34 8.30
C PRO A 13 -12.58 -25.68 7.04
N VAL A 14 -13.47 -25.26 6.11
CA VAL A 14 -13.08 -24.58 4.87
C VAL A 14 -12.55 -23.15 5.16
N ASP A 15 -13.06 -22.50 6.20
CA ASP A 15 -12.83 -21.10 6.56
C ASP A 15 -12.19 -20.92 7.96
N GLY A 16 -11.57 -21.97 8.49
CA GLY A 16 -10.87 -21.92 9.77
C GLY A 16 -9.52 -21.21 9.68
N ASN A 17 -9.15 -20.49 10.75
CA ASN A 17 -7.86 -19.83 10.87
C ASN A 17 -7.01 -20.46 11.97
N HIS A 18 -5.68 -20.44 11.82
CA HIS A 18 -4.70 -20.88 12.83
C HIS A 18 -4.84 -22.35 13.25
N GLY A 19 -5.29 -23.22 12.33
CA GLY A 19 -5.41 -24.66 12.61
C GLY A 19 -6.62 -25.08 13.44
N ARG A 20 -7.51 -24.14 13.84
CA ARG A 20 -8.72 -24.49 14.63
C ARG A 20 -9.62 -25.47 13.89
N GLY A 21 -9.99 -26.54 14.57
CA GLY A 21 -10.86 -27.58 14.01
C GLY A 21 -10.18 -28.53 13.02
N VAL A 22 -8.88 -28.43 12.82
CA VAL A 22 -8.08 -29.32 11.97
C VAL A 22 -7.75 -30.59 12.74
N THR A 23 -8.10 -31.76 12.20
CA THR A 23 -7.74 -33.05 12.80
C THR A 23 -6.96 -33.90 11.80
N LEU A 24 -5.74 -34.25 12.17
CA LEU A 24 -4.78 -34.94 11.32
C LEU A 24 -4.79 -36.46 11.54
N ASN A 25 -4.30 -37.22 10.54
CA ASN A 25 -3.99 -38.65 10.63
C ASN A 25 -5.18 -39.51 11.13
N LEU A 26 -6.34 -39.30 10.55
CA LEU A 26 -7.57 -40.05 10.88
C LEU A 26 -7.55 -41.40 10.17
N MET A 27 -7.55 -42.48 10.98
CA MET A 27 -7.33 -43.87 10.51
C MET A 27 -8.63 -44.70 10.43
N SER A 28 -9.73 -44.18 10.98
CA SER A 28 -10.99 -44.88 11.04
C SER A 28 -12.19 -43.97 10.71
N GLU A 29 -13.29 -44.55 10.27
CA GLU A 29 -14.56 -43.86 10.01
C GLU A 29 -15.12 -43.16 11.27
N ALA A 30 -14.92 -43.79 12.43
CA ALA A 30 -15.33 -43.22 13.71
C ALA A 30 -14.54 -41.93 14.04
N ASP A 31 -13.23 -41.93 13.78
CA ASP A 31 -12.37 -40.73 13.98
C ASP A 31 -12.77 -39.62 13.00
N VAL A 32 -13.04 -39.96 11.72
CA VAL A 32 -13.48 -38.99 10.72
C VAL A 32 -14.82 -38.36 11.11
N THR A 33 -15.76 -39.15 11.62
CA THR A 33 -17.09 -38.67 12.06
C THR A 33 -16.94 -37.71 13.25
N ALA A 34 -16.08 -38.03 14.24
CA ALA A 34 -15.83 -37.17 15.36
C ALA A 34 -15.13 -35.87 14.94
N ALA A 35 -14.14 -35.97 14.05
CA ALA A 35 -13.43 -34.81 13.52
C ALA A 35 -14.31 -33.90 12.67
N TYR A 36 -15.26 -34.47 11.92
CA TYR A 36 -16.22 -33.69 11.14
C TYR A 36 -17.11 -32.79 12.03
N ALA A 37 -17.61 -33.34 13.15
CA ALA A 37 -18.41 -32.54 14.08
C ALA A 37 -17.61 -31.35 14.63
N ILE A 38 -16.33 -31.58 15.00
CA ILE A 38 -15.43 -30.55 15.49
C ILE A 38 -15.15 -29.49 14.44
N ALA A 39 -14.81 -29.89 13.21
CA ALA A 39 -14.53 -28.99 12.11
C ALA A 39 -15.75 -28.14 11.73
N SER A 40 -16.95 -28.75 11.76
CA SER A 40 -18.22 -28.05 11.47
C SER A 40 -18.59 -26.99 12.52
N GLU A 41 -18.16 -27.14 13.77
CA GLU A 41 -18.40 -26.17 14.84
C GLU A 41 -17.28 -25.10 14.92
N ALA A 42 -16.10 -25.37 14.40
CA ALA A 42 -14.93 -24.48 14.50
C ALA A 42 -14.86 -23.43 13.41
N GLY A 43 -15.47 -23.68 12.23
CA GLY A 43 -15.52 -22.75 11.11
C GLY A 43 -16.66 -21.71 11.23
N ASP A 44 -16.54 -20.61 10.50
CA ASP A 44 -17.62 -19.60 10.37
C ASP A 44 -18.77 -20.14 9.49
N SER A 45 -18.47 -21.03 8.55
CA SER A 45 -19.41 -21.83 7.83
C SER A 45 -19.39 -23.30 8.33
N SER A 46 -20.48 -24.04 8.15
CA SER A 46 -20.49 -25.48 8.46
C SER A 46 -19.81 -26.35 7.38
N ALA A 47 -19.13 -25.75 6.44
CA ALA A 47 -18.45 -26.46 5.36
C ALA A 47 -17.13 -27.06 5.86
N VAL A 48 -16.95 -28.36 5.61
CA VAL A 48 -15.81 -29.14 6.05
C VAL A 48 -15.09 -29.75 4.84
N LEU A 49 -13.78 -29.70 4.86
CA LEU A 49 -12.90 -30.28 3.87
C LEU A 49 -12.27 -31.56 4.40
N VAL A 50 -12.28 -32.61 3.56
CA VAL A 50 -11.60 -33.89 3.84
C VAL A 50 -10.50 -34.06 2.80
N GLU A 51 -9.26 -34.20 3.28
CA GLU A 51 -8.07 -34.30 2.44
C GLU A 51 -7.25 -35.53 2.79
N ARG A 52 -6.39 -35.97 1.86
CA ARG A 52 -5.41 -37.01 2.13
C ARG A 52 -4.39 -36.51 3.18
N PHE A 53 -4.08 -37.33 4.18
CA PHE A 53 -2.99 -37.05 5.10
C PHE A 53 -1.64 -37.16 4.38
N ILE A 54 -0.82 -36.12 4.50
CA ILE A 54 0.54 -36.09 3.96
C ILE A 54 1.51 -36.25 5.12
N PRO A 55 2.38 -37.29 5.13
CA PRO A 55 3.38 -37.46 6.16
C PRO A 55 4.55 -36.48 5.98
N GLY A 56 5.15 -36.08 7.09
CA GLY A 56 6.33 -35.22 7.08
C GLY A 56 6.22 -34.03 8.01
N ASN A 57 7.10 -33.07 7.84
CA ASN A 57 7.13 -31.83 8.59
C ASN A 57 6.44 -30.73 7.80
N GLU A 58 5.78 -29.85 8.50
CA GLU A 58 5.22 -28.64 7.93
C GLU A 58 6.35 -27.63 7.65
N HIS A 59 6.25 -27.01 6.47
CA HIS A 59 7.14 -25.94 6.05
C HIS A 59 6.31 -24.75 5.59
N ARG A 60 6.74 -23.55 5.97
CA ARG A 60 6.21 -22.29 5.50
C ARG A 60 7.22 -21.62 4.57
N LEU A 61 6.88 -21.49 3.28
CA LEU A 61 7.71 -20.79 2.29
C LEU A 61 7.11 -19.42 2.01
N LEU A 62 7.94 -18.39 2.09
CA LEU A 62 7.56 -17.05 1.67
C LEU A 62 7.94 -16.86 0.20
N VAL A 63 6.93 -16.68 -0.63
CA VAL A 63 7.08 -16.34 -2.05
C VAL A 63 6.90 -14.83 -2.21
N VAL A 64 7.83 -14.20 -2.93
CA VAL A 64 7.76 -12.79 -3.33
C VAL A 64 8.03 -12.73 -4.84
N GLY A 65 7.04 -12.26 -5.60
CA GLY A 65 7.10 -12.25 -7.06
C GLY A 65 7.17 -13.66 -7.64
N ARG A 66 8.37 -14.11 -8.01
CA ARG A 66 8.61 -15.42 -8.62
C ARG A 66 9.56 -16.29 -7.80
N ASP A 67 10.03 -15.80 -6.67
CA ASP A 67 11.09 -16.41 -5.91
C ASP A 67 10.63 -16.81 -4.52
N VAL A 68 11.10 -17.93 -4.01
CA VAL A 68 11.04 -18.28 -2.60
C VAL A 68 12.18 -17.55 -1.91
N VAL A 69 11.84 -16.56 -1.08
CA VAL A 69 12.81 -15.68 -0.41
C VAL A 69 13.15 -16.13 1.01
N ALA A 70 12.30 -16.96 1.60
CA ALA A 70 12.53 -17.57 2.89
C ALA A 70 11.72 -18.86 3.05
N ALA A 71 12.24 -19.80 3.82
CA ALA A 71 11.54 -21.02 4.20
C ALA A 71 11.80 -21.34 5.67
N ALA A 72 10.73 -21.65 6.38
CA ALA A 72 10.80 -22.09 7.78
C ALA A 72 10.18 -23.47 7.94
N LYS A 73 10.76 -24.28 8.85
CA LYS A 73 10.30 -25.63 9.18
C LYS A 73 9.76 -25.66 10.60
N GLY A 74 8.61 -26.31 10.79
CA GLY A 74 8.07 -26.65 12.11
C GLY A 74 8.69 -27.92 12.68
N GLU A 75 8.91 -27.93 13.99
CA GLU A 75 9.30 -29.16 14.71
C GLU A 75 8.19 -29.60 15.66
N SER A 76 8.06 -30.91 15.85
CA SER A 76 7.14 -31.44 16.84
C SER A 76 7.57 -31.03 18.25
N LEU A 77 6.61 -30.61 19.06
CA LEU A 77 6.84 -30.24 20.44
C LEU A 77 6.61 -31.43 21.37
N TRP A 78 7.59 -31.69 22.22
CA TRP A 78 7.59 -32.78 23.20
C TRP A 78 7.89 -32.24 24.59
N VAL A 79 7.27 -32.87 25.60
CA VAL A 79 7.72 -32.76 26.98
C VAL A 79 8.21 -34.10 27.48
N THR A 80 9.10 -34.10 28.48
CA THR A 80 9.59 -35.30 29.12
C THR A 80 9.03 -35.38 30.53
N GLY A 81 8.31 -36.45 30.82
CA GLY A 81 7.77 -36.72 32.17
C GLY A 81 8.86 -36.82 33.21
N ASP A 82 8.60 -36.33 34.40
CA ASP A 82 9.45 -36.42 35.59
C ASP A 82 8.88 -37.36 36.64
N GLY A 83 7.69 -37.92 36.40
CA GLY A 83 6.97 -38.78 37.33
C GLY A 83 6.25 -38.07 38.48
N ALA A 84 6.21 -36.74 38.47
CA ALA A 84 5.62 -35.92 39.52
C ALA A 84 4.73 -34.78 38.99
N SER A 85 5.14 -34.16 37.88
CA SER A 85 4.46 -32.99 37.30
C SER A 85 3.38 -33.38 36.27
N THR A 86 2.32 -32.64 36.21
CA THR A 86 1.29 -32.79 35.17
C THR A 86 1.81 -32.33 33.79
N VAL A 87 1.19 -32.81 32.71
CA VAL A 87 1.50 -32.35 31.35
C VAL A 87 1.42 -30.83 31.26
N LEU A 88 0.41 -30.19 31.87
CA LEU A 88 0.26 -28.74 31.94
C LEU A 88 1.52 -28.09 32.55
N HIS A 89 1.97 -28.56 33.72
CA HIS A 89 3.15 -28.01 34.36
C HIS A 89 4.44 -28.28 33.56
N LEU A 90 4.55 -29.43 32.91
CA LEU A 90 5.69 -29.76 32.05
C LEU A 90 5.72 -28.84 30.81
N CYS A 91 4.59 -28.50 30.21
CA CYS A 91 4.53 -27.52 29.14
C CYS A 91 4.99 -26.13 29.60
N ASP A 92 4.53 -25.69 30.76
CA ASP A 92 4.96 -24.40 31.29
C ASP A 92 6.47 -24.38 31.63
N SER A 93 7.02 -25.44 32.17
CA SER A 93 8.42 -25.50 32.62
C SER A 93 9.42 -25.86 31.50
N GLN A 94 9.02 -26.66 30.50
CA GLN A 94 9.95 -27.16 29.46
C GLN A 94 9.75 -26.43 28.11
N ILE A 95 8.55 -25.92 27.82
CA ILE A 95 8.22 -25.28 26.54
C ILE A 95 8.03 -23.76 26.69
N ASN A 96 7.14 -23.34 27.59
CA ASN A 96 6.75 -21.94 27.74
C ASN A 96 7.78 -21.05 28.44
N THR A 97 8.85 -21.63 28.99
CA THR A 97 10.02 -20.90 29.51
C THR A 97 10.93 -20.34 28.41
N ASP A 98 10.77 -20.76 27.17
CA ASP A 98 11.52 -20.20 26.05
C ASP A 98 11.17 -18.70 25.89
N PRO A 99 12.14 -17.78 26.00
CA PRO A 99 11.90 -16.35 25.94
C PRO A 99 11.36 -15.87 24.56
N ARG A 100 11.40 -16.71 23.54
CA ARG A 100 10.85 -16.44 22.22
C ARG A 100 9.33 -16.71 22.15
N ARG A 101 8.76 -17.32 23.21
CA ARG A 101 7.33 -17.59 23.31
C ARG A 101 6.60 -16.50 24.07
N GLY A 102 5.45 -16.11 23.57
CA GLY A 102 4.60 -15.11 24.21
C GLY A 102 3.24 -14.98 23.56
N GLU A 103 2.43 -14.09 24.09
CA GLU A 103 1.07 -13.82 23.63
C GLU A 103 1.01 -12.62 22.64
N SER A 104 2.09 -11.84 22.57
CA SER A 104 2.15 -10.67 21.68
C SER A 104 2.80 -11.01 20.34
N GLU A 105 2.49 -10.23 19.33
CA GLU A 105 3.06 -10.33 17.97
C GLU A 105 4.59 -10.11 17.93
N GLU A 106 5.19 -9.64 19.01
CA GLU A 106 6.65 -9.49 19.13
C GLU A 106 7.38 -10.82 19.31
N HIS A 107 6.66 -11.86 19.75
CA HIS A 107 7.23 -13.18 19.98
C HIS A 107 7.08 -14.05 18.72
N PRO A 108 8.17 -14.61 18.18
CA PRO A 108 8.11 -15.47 16.99
C PRO A 108 7.37 -16.80 17.22
N LEU A 109 7.20 -17.20 18.47
CA LEU A 109 6.55 -18.44 18.88
C LEU A 109 5.39 -18.14 19.83
N GLY A 110 4.23 -18.77 19.57
CA GLY A 110 3.07 -18.69 20.45
C GLY A 110 3.28 -19.47 21.76
N ARG A 111 2.60 -19.06 22.82
CA ARG A 111 2.52 -19.82 24.07
C ARG A 111 1.70 -21.09 23.86
N VAL A 112 2.15 -22.20 24.40
CA VAL A 112 1.47 -23.50 24.29
C VAL A 112 0.56 -23.69 25.50
N ASN A 113 -0.73 -23.96 25.23
CA ASN A 113 -1.73 -24.24 26.24
C ASN A 113 -2.26 -25.69 26.06
N PRO A 114 -1.95 -26.65 26.95
CA PRO A 114 -2.41 -28.02 26.83
C PRO A 114 -3.93 -28.23 26.86
N HIS A 115 -4.71 -27.19 27.21
CA HIS A 115 -6.17 -27.21 27.10
C HIS A 115 -6.69 -26.83 25.73
N ASP A 116 -5.83 -26.44 24.80
CA ASP A 116 -6.23 -26.24 23.44
C ASP A 116 -6.75 -27.55 22.84
N HIS A 117 -7.85 -27.44 22.11
CA HIS A 117 -8.61 -28.62 21.67
C HIS A 117 -7.77 -29.62 20.88
N GLU A 118 -6.89 -29.13 20.02
CA GLU A 118 -5.98 -29.93 19.19
C GLU A 118 -4.97 -30.70 20.05
N ILE A 119 -4.37 -30.02 21.02
CA ILE A 119 -3.41 -30.63 21.94
C ILE A 119 -4.10 -31.68 22.81
N MET A 120 -5.32 -31.38 23.27
CA MET A 120 -6.11 -32.39 24.04
C MET A 120 -6.40 -33.66 23.23
N LEU A 121 -6.65 -33.54 21.91
CA LEU A 121 -6.83 -34.72 21.04
C LEU A 121 -5.56 -35.54 20.91
N ASP A 122 -4.42 -34.89 20.74
CA ASP A 122 -3.13 -35.59 20.65
C ASP A 122 -2.72 -36.22 21.98
N LEU A 123 -3.00 -35.56 23.10
CA LEU A 123 -2.83 -36.15 24.45
C LEU A 123 -3.75 -37.37 24.64
N LYS A 124 -5.05 -37.25 24.22
CA LYS A 124 -6.01 -38.35 24.33
C LYS A 124 -5.59 -39.57 23.52
N ARG A 125 -5.01 -39.40 22.31
CA ARG A 125 -4.46 -40.47 21.48
C ARG A 125 -3.30 -41.23 22.21
N GLN A 126 -2.61 -40.54 23.09
CA GLN A 126 -1.54 -41.10 23.94
C GLN A 126 -2.07 -41.62 25.27
N GLY A 127 -3.40 -41.59 25.51
CA GLY A 127 -4.03 -42.00 26.76
C GLY A 127 -3.79 -41.02 27.93
N LEU A 128 -3.53 -39.73 27.58
CA LEU A 128 -3.19 -38.68 28.55
C LEU A 128 -4.22 -37.54 28.50
N THR A 129 -4.21 -36.72 29.54
CA THR A 129 -4.90 -35.43 29.65
C THR A 129 -3.92 -34.37 30.11
N PRO A 130 -4.26 -33.07 30.07
CA PRO A 130 -3.41 -32.01 30.63
C PRO A 130 -3.05 -32.23 32.10
N GLU A 131 -3.91 -32.89 32.86
CA GLU A 131 -3.75 -33.19 34.29
C GLU A 131 -3.02 -34.53 34.56
N SER A 132 -2.76 -35.33 33.52
CA SER A 132 -2.01 -36.57 33.65
C SER A 132 -0.59 -36.32 34.06
N VAL A 133 -0.04 -37.22 34.88
CA VAL A 133 1.38 -37.23 35.31
C VAL A 133 2.12 -38.32 34.53
N PRO A 134 2.88 -37.96 33.48
CA PRO A 134 3.67 -38.93 32.73
C PRO A 134 4.79 -39.56 33.57
N GLN A 135 5.13 -40.82 33.31
CA GLN A 135 6.23 -41.48 33.99
C GLN A 135 7.55 -40.77 33.74
N ALA A 136 8.49 -40.92 34.69
CA ALA A 136 9.83 -40.36 34.54
C ALA A 136 10.50 -40.88 33.26
N GLY A 137 10.97 -39.97 32.40
CA GLY A 137 11.57 -40.28 31.10
C GLY A 137 10.55 -40.53 29.94
N GLN A 138 9.25 -40.57 30.20
CA GLN A 138 8.23 -40.72 29.16
C GLN A 138 8.19 -39.47 28.32
N LYS A 139 8.37 -39.61 27.00
CA LYS A 139 8.15 -38.51 26.05
C LYS A 139 6.67 -38.41 25.70
N VAL A 140 6.11 -37.21 25.82
CA VAL A 140 4.73 -36.89 25.49
C VAL A 140 4.75 -35.88 24.36
N LEU A 141 4.11 -36.23 23.24
CA LEU A 141 3.90 -35.34 22.11
C LEU A 141 2.83 -34.30 22.49
N ILE A 142 3.18 -33.04 22.39
CA ILE A 142 2.26 -31.92 22.65
C ILE A 142 1.64 -31.41 21.37
N GLN A 143 2.46 -31.18 20.35
CA GLN A 143 2.02 -30.77 19.01
C GLN A 143 2.88 -31.47 17.97
N PRO A 144 2.28 -32.15 16.97
CA PRO A 144 3.02 -32.78 15.88
C PRO A 144 3.69 -31.77 14.95
N ASN A 145 3.05 -30.63 14.74
CA ASN A 145 3.54 -29.52 13.93
C ASN A 145 3.63 -28.27 14.80
N GLY A 146 4.52 -28.32 15.80
CA GLY A 146 4.75 -27.16 16.66
C GLY A 146 5.52 -26.08 15.92
N ASN A 147 5.07 -24.86 16.08
CA ASN A 147 5.65 -23.59 15.64
C ASN A 147 6.72 -23.67 14.54
N VAL A 148 6.33 -23.30 13.34
CA VAL A 148 7.22 -23.15 12.18
C VAL A 148 8.24 -22.05 12.46
N ALA A 149 9.48 -22.39 12.76
CA ALA A 149 10.46 -21.41 13.21
C ALA A 149 11.93 -21.72 12.87
N ASP A 150 12.28 -22.87 12.37
CA ASP A 150 13.66 -23.18 11.98
C ASP A 150 13.88 -22.74 10.52
N ASP A 151 14.87 -21.86 10.28
CA ASP A 151 15.22 -21.43 8.92
C ASP A 151 15.83 -22.60 8.14
N VAL A 152 15.19 -22.91 7.01
CA VAL A 152 15.64 -23.94 6.05
C VAL A 152 15.74 -23.41 4.64
N THR A 153 15.81 -22.11 4.48
CA THR A 153 15.78 -21.41 3.18
C THR A 153 16.82 -21.97 2.22
N ASP A 154 18.07 -22.14 2.67
CA ASP A 154 19.17 -22.59 1.82
C ASP A 154 19.10 -24.08 1.46
N LEU A 155 18.17 -24.83 2.08
CA LEU A 155 17.95 -26.25 1.82
C LEU A 155 16.84 -26.51 0.79
N VAL A 156 16.05 -25.49 0.44
CA VAL A 156 14.88 -25.67 -0.44
C VAL A 156 15.31 -26.15 -1.83
N HIS A 157 14.79 -27.33 -2.23
CA HIS A 157 15.07 -27.86 -3.57
C HIS A 157 14.50 -26.94 -4.65
N PRO A 158 15.19 -26.71 -5.80
CA PRO A 158 14.72 -25.82 -6.86
C PRO A 158 13.34 -26.16 -7.41
N GLU A 159 12.98 -27.44 -7.52
CA GLU A 159 11.64 -27.84 -7.95
C GLU A 159 10.57 -27.47 -6.89
N VAL A 160 10.88 -27.60 -5.62
CA VAL A 160 9.97 -27.19 -4.53
C VAL A 160 9.75 -25.68 -4.59
N ALA A 161 10.81 -24.90 -4.75
CA ALA A 161 10.72 -23.45 -4.93
C ALA A 161 9.88 -23.07 -6.15
N HIS A 162 10.09 -23.77 -7.28
CA HIS A 162 9.31 -23.53 -8.50
C HIS A 162 7.82 -23.81 -8.32
N VAL A 163 7.48 -24.94 -7.69
CA VAL A 163 6.07 -25.31 -7.46
C VAL A 163 5.40 -24.36 -6.49
N ALA A 164 6.09 -23.92 -5.43
CA ALA A 164 5.59 -22.92 -4.48
C ALA A 164 5.31 -21.57 -5.17
N ALA A 165 6.25 -21.08 -5.98
CA ALA A 165 6.07 -19.84 -6.74
C ALA A 165 4.96 -19.97 -7.80
N LEU A 166 4.81 -21.15 -8.40
CA LEU A 166 3.71 -21.44 -9.33
C LEU A 166 2.36 -21.38 -8.62
N ALA A 167 2.24 -21.97 -7.42
CA ALA A 167 1.01 -21.96 -6.64
C ALA A 167 0.57 -20.52 -6.29
N ALA A 168 1.49 -19.68 -5.81
CA ALA A 168 1.21 -18.25 -5.56
C ALA A 168 0.68 -17.54 -6.82
N ARG A 169 1.31 -17.77 -7.96
CA ARG A 169 0.93 -17.16 -9.23
C ARG A 169 -0.43 -17.65 -9.74
N VAL A 170 -0.75 -18.93 -9.58
CA VAL A 170 -2.06 -19.48 -9.99
C VAL A 170 -3.20 -18.87 -9.19
N VAL A 171 -2.98 -18.65 -7.89
CA VAL A 171 -3.93 -17.94 -7.01
C VAL A 171 -3.98 -16.44 -7.30
N GLY A 172 -2.95 -15.88 -7.96
CA GLY A 172 -2.88 -14.44 -8.31
C GLY A 172 -2.26 -13.57 -7.22
N LEU A 173 -1.42 -14.15 -6.35
CA LEU A 173 -0.71 -13.43 -5.30
C LEU A 173 0.73 -13.16 -5.73
N ASP A 174 1.17 -11.93 -5.51
CA ASP A 174 2.56 -11.47 -5.69
C ASP A 174 3.42 -11.66 -4.42
N ILE A 175 2.76 -11.73 -3.26
CA ILE A 175 3.37 -12.07 -1.98
C ILE A 175 2.47 -13.13 -1.32
N ALA A 176 3.01 -14.30 -1.05
CA ALA A 176 2.25 -15.42 -0.52
C ALA A 176 3.05 -16.27 0.48
N GLY A 177 2.38 -16.75 1.50
CA GLY A 177 2.85 -17.84 2.34
C GLY A 177 2.36 -19.18 1.81
N ILE A 178 3.29 -20.09 1.52
CA ILE A 178 2.96 -21.42 1.02
C ILE A 178 3.22 -22.42 2.13
N ASP A 179 2.16 -23.06 2.60
CA ASP A 179 2.25 -24.16 3.54
C ASP A 179 2.35 -25.46 2.77
N LEU A 180 3.41 -26.21 3.04
CA LEU A 180 3.62 -27.51 2.45
C LEU A 180 4.11 -28.53 3.51
N VAL A 181 3.81 -29.79 3.28
CA VAL A 181 4.25 -30.91 4.11
C VAL A 181 5.14 -31.83 3.28
N CYS A 182 6.32 -32.11 3.78
CA CYS A 182 7.25 -33.09 3.20
C CYS A 182 8.21 -33.63 4.27
N GLU A 183 8.80 -34.78 3.98
CA GLU A 183 9.81 -35.38 4.88
C GLU A 183 11.14 -34.62 4.82
N ASP A 184 11.56 -34.17 3.61
CA ASP A 184 12.82 -33.50 3.35
C ASP A 184 12.64 -32.41 2.28
N ILE A 185 12.77 -31.15 2.68
CA ILE A 185 12.59 -29.98 1.79
C ILE A 185 13.70 -29.90 0.71
N SER A 186 14.81 -30.62 0.88
CA SER A 186 15.91 -30.67 -0.09
C SER A 186 15.69 -31.68 -1.22
N ARG A 187 14.52 -32.33 -1.27
CA ARG A 187 14.14 -33.30 -2.31
C ARG A 187 12.86 -32.87 -3.03
N PRO A 188 12.65 -33.27 -4.29
CA PRO A 188 11.40 -33.05 -4.99
C PRO A 188 10.18 -33.60 -4.23
N LEU A 189 9.07 -32.83 -4.20
CA LEU A 189 7.84 -33.25 -3.49
C LEU A 189 7.29 -34.59 -4.05
N ALA A 190 7.38 -34.79 -5.36
CA ALA A 190 6.85 -35.98 -6.01
C ALA A 190 7.54 -37.29 -5.58
N GLU A 191 8.81 -37.23 -5.20
CA GLU A 191 9.59 -38.40 -4.77
C GLU A 191 9.24 -38.86 -3.35
N GLN A 192 8.63 -38.01 -2.54
CA GLN A 192 8.36 -38.26 -1.13
C GLN A 192 6.89 -38.08 -0.75
N ARG A 193 6.00 -37.97 -1.76
CA ARG A 193 4.56 -37.71 -1.57
C ARG A 193 4.27 -36.39 -0.81
N GLY A 194 5.20 -35.44 -0.85
CA GLY A 194 4.99 -34.13 -0.29
C GLY A 194 3.95 -33.34 -1.08
N ALA A 195 3.26 -32.41 -0.43
CA ALA A 195 2.26 -31.59 -1.09
C ALA A 195 2.17 -30.18 -0.50
N ILE A 196 1.71 -29.24 -1.31
CA ILE A 196 1.24 -27.94 -0.86
C ILE A 196 -0.12 -28.14 -0.22
N ILE A 197 -0.29 -27.61 0.98
CA ILE A 197 -1.51 -27.71 1.79
C ILE A 197 -2.36 -26.46 1.67
N GLU A 198 -1.70 -25.29 1.64
CA GLU A 198 -2.39 -24.00 1.66
C GLU A 198 -1.56 -22.90 1.00
N VAL A 199 -2.27 -21.91 0.41
CA VAL A 199 -1.68 -20.68 -0.11
C VAL A 199 -2.32 -19.50 0.63
N ASN A 200 -1.51 -18.80 1.42
CA ASN A 200 -1.95 -17.73 2.31
C ASN A 200 -1.63 -16.35 1.74
N SER A 201 -2.62 -15.45 1.70
CA SER A 201 -2.41 -14.02 1.51
C SER A 201 -1.90 -13.39 2.82
N SER A 202 -1.19 -12.28 2.72
CA SER A 202 -0.68 -11.53 3.89
C SER A 202 0.07 -12.40 4.91
N PRO A 203 1.11 -13.15 4.49
CA PRO A 203 1.79 -14.09 5.37
C PRO A 203 2.52 -13.37 6.50
N GLY A 204 2.53 -13.98 7.70
CA GLY A 204 3.34 -13.50 8.81
C GLY A 204 4.83 -13.61 8.51
N LEU A 205 5.59 -12.54 8.73
CA LEU A 205 7.02 -12.47 8.38
C LEU A 205 7.93 -12.82 9.56
N LEU A 206 7.40 -12.84 10.78
CA LEU A 206 8.21 -12.88 12.00
C LEU A 206 9.05 -14.15 12.11
N ALA A 207 8.50 -15.31 11.74
CA ALA A 207 9.22 -16.59 11.74
C ALA A 207 10.47 -16.59 10.83
N HIS A 208 10.46 -15.78 9.77
CA HIS A 208 11.60 -15.63 8.87
C HIS A 208 12.59 -14.57 9.34
N ILE A 209 12.11 -13.50 9.99
CA ILE A 209 12.95 -12.40 10.50
C ILE A 209 13.63 -12.80 11.81
N LYS A 210 12.94 -13.57 12.66
CA LYS A 210 13.43 -14.05 13.97
C LYS A 210 13.24 -15.57 14.09
N PRO A 211 13.95 -16.37 13.27
CA PRO A 211 13.83 -17.82 13.35
C PRO A 211 14.28 -18.35 14.71
N ALA A 212 13.72 -19.48 15.13
CA ALA A 212 14.14 -20.16 16.35
C ALA A 212 15.57 -20.71 16.23
N LYS A 213 15.91 -21.25 15.04
CA LYS A 213 17.25 -21.71 14.66
C LYS A 213 17.53 -21.26 13.23
N GLY A 214 18.79 -21.09 12.90
CA GLY A 214 19.25 -20.72 11.56
C GLY A 214 19.47 -19.21 11.38
N THR A 215 19.36 -18.71 10.16
CA THR A 215 19.74 -17.35 9.78
C THR A 215 18.51 -16.46 9.60
N PRO A 216 18.42 -15.29 10.28
CA PRO A 216 17.39 -14.29 9.99
C PRO A 216 17.40 -13.88 8.52
N ARG A 217 16.24 -13.84 7.87
CA ARG A 217 16.10 -13.47 6.47
C ARG A 217 15.55 -12.05 6.33
N ASN A 218 16.18 -11.23 5.49
CA ASN A 218 15.72 -9.86 5.23
C ASN A 218 14.57 -9.86 4.21
N VAL A 219 13.45 -10.45 4.60
CA VAL A 219 12.28 -10.60 3.72
C VAL A 219 11.62 -9.27 3.37
N GLY A 220 11.73 -8.28 4.26
CA GLY A 220 11.24 -6.92 3.99
C GLY A 220 11.94 -6.28 2.78
N LYS A 221 13.27 -6.48 2.68
CA LYS A 221 14.00 -6.00 1.48
C LYS A 221 13.50 -6.67 0.20
N ALA A 222 13.30 -7.99 0.22
CA ALA A 222 12.81 -8.72 -0.96
C ALA A 222 11.41 -8.22 -1.38
N ILE A 223 10.52 -7.92 -0.43
CA ILE A 223 9.21 -7.35 -0.70
C ILE A 223 9.33 -5.97 -1.34
N VAL A 224 10.17 -5.09 -0.77
CA VAL A 224 10.38 -3.74 -1.31
C VAL A 224 11.00 -3.79 -2.71
N ASP A 225 12.01 -4.63 -2.92
CA ASP A 225 12.66 -4.81 -4.22
C ASP A 225 11.70 -5.36 -5.29
N ASN A 226 10.68 -6.14 -4.89
CA ASN A 226 9.63 -6.61 -5.81
C ASN A 226 8.58 -5.54 -6.12
N LEU A 227 8.29 -4.65 -5.15
CA LEU A 227 7.32 -3.58 -5.33
C LEU A 227 7.85 -2.41 -6.14
N PHE A 228 9.14 -2.12 -6.04
CA PHE A 228 9.79 -0.96 -6.66
C PHE A 228 10.97 -1.43 -7.51
N ALA A 229 11.06 -0.93 -8.74
CA ALA A 229 12.24 -1.13 -9.57
C ALA A 229 13.47 -0.46 -8.93
N GLN A 230 14.65 -0.89 -9.32
CA GLN A 230 15.89 -0.29 -8.85
C GLN A 230 15.89 1.22 -9.17
N GLU A 231 16.20 2.06 -8.17
CA GLU A 231 16.17 3.53 -8.24
C GLU A 231 14.75 4.15 -8.38
N GLU A 232 13.69 3.37 -8.35
CA GLU A 232 12.33 3.89 -8.33
C GLU A 232 12.02 4.46 -6.93
N THR A 233 11.57 5.71 -6.89
CA THR A 233 11.29 6.41 -5.63
C THR A 233 9.95 6.03 -4.99
N GLY A 234 9.13 5.27 -5.71
CA GLY A 234 7.75 4.97 -5.32
C GLY A 234 6.81 6.18 -5.37
N ARG A 235 7.28 7.31 -5.91
CA ARG A 235 6.50 8.55 -6.02
C ARG A 235 5.92 8.71 -7.41
N ILE A 236 4.66 9.13 -7.46
CA ILE A 236 4.07 9.70 -8.67
C ILE A 236 4.20 11.22 -8.63
N PRO A 237 4.25 11.93 -9.78
CA PRO A 237 4.15 13.38 -9.80
C PRO A 237 2.89 13.86 -9.09
N VAL A 238 3.06 14.74 -8.12
CA VAL A 238 1.98 15.40 -7.39
C VAL A 238 1.97 16.87 -7.74
N VAL A 239 0.79 17.41 -8.02
CA VAL A 239 0.54 18.85 -8.22
C VAL A 239 -0.38 19.34 -7.12
N GLY A 240 0.05 20.32 -6.34
CA GLY A 240 -0.77 21.01 -5.35
C GLY A 240 -1.25 22.35 -5.88
N VAL A 241 -2.50 22.69 -5.64
CA VAL A 241 -3.11 23.97 -6.03
C VAL A 241 -3.71 24.61 -4.79
N THR A 242 -3.20 25.78 -4.40
CA THR A 242 -3.65 26.53 -3.24
C THR A 242 -4.05 27.96 -3.63
N GLY A 243 -5.17 28.41 -3.05
CA GLY A 243 -5.80 29.71 -3.28
C GLY A 243 -7.30 29.57 -3.45
N THR A 244 -7.99 30.69 -3.65
CA THR A 244 -9.44 30.75 -3.83
C THR A 244 -9.87 30.99 -5.25
N LEU A 245 -9.01 31.62 -6.05
CA LEU A 245 -9.31 32.03 -7.41
C LEU A 245 -9.10 30.89 -8.42
N GLY A 246 -10.18 30.21 -8.78
CA GLY A 246 -10.19 29.21 -9.83
C GLY A 246 -9.39 27.93 -9.56
N ALA A 247 -9.08 27.59 -8.31
CA ALA A 247 -8.26 26.45 -7.93
C ALA A 247 -8.83 25.14 -8.50
N SER A 248 -10.15 24.88 -8.40
CA SER A 248 -10.79 23.70 -8.98
C SER A 248 -10.67 23.65 -10.52
N LEU A 249 -10.77 24.79 -11.18
CA LEU A 249 -10.58 24.87 -12.63
C LEU A 249 -9.13 24.56 -13.01
N ILE A 250 -8.15 25.11 -12.27
CA ILE A 250 -6.72 24.86 -12.48
C ILE A 250 -6.45 23.36 -12.30
N ALA A 251 -6.92 22.76 -11.21
CA ALA A 251 -6.70 21.35 -10.93
C ALA A 251 -7.24 20.44 -12.04
N ARG A 252 -8.47 20.71 -12.53
CA ARG A 252 -9.08 19.96 -13.63
C ARG A 252 -8.34 20.18 -14.96
N LEU A 253 -7.93 21.41 -15.25
CA LEU A 253 -7.22 21.72 -16.48
C LEU A 253 -5.83 21.10 -16.50
N VAL A 254 -5.07 21.17 -15.40
CA VAL A 254 -3.79 20.46 -15.24
C VAL A 254 -3.99 18.95 -15.43
N GLY A 255 -5.01 18.37 -14.78
CA GLY A 255 -5.36 16.96 -14.94
C GLY A 255 -5.60 16.59 -16.40
N CYS A 256 -6.36 17.40 -17.15
CA CYS A 256 -6.60 17.20 -18.57
C CYS A 256 -5.31 17.29 -19.40
N LEU A 257 -4.48 18.32 -19.15
CA LEU A 257 -3.23 18.55 -19.89
C LEU A 257 -2.19 17.43 -19.65
N VAL A 258 -2.20 16.82 -18.49
CA VAL A 258 -1.36 15.65 -18.21
C VAL A 258 -1.97 14.39 -18.81
N HIS A 259 -3.28 14.19 -18.70
CA HIS A 259 -3.97 13.01 -19.22
C HIS A 259 -3.78 12.81 -20.73
N ILE A 260 -3.77 13.88 -21.53
CA ILE A 260 -3.54 13.77 -22.98
C ILE A 260 -2.13 13.30 -23.35
N THR A 261 -1.20 13.23 -22.42
CA THR A 261 0.11 12.59 -22.63
C THR A 261 0.05 11.06 -22.52
N GLY A 262 -1.14 10.49 -22.26
CA GLY A 262 -1.36 9.05 -22.08
C GLY A 262 -1.25 8.56 -20.65
N LYS A 263 -1.04 9.46 -19.68
CA LYS A 263 -0.99 9.10 -18.24
C LYS A 263 -2.37 9.03 -17.62
N HIS A 264 -2.55 8.12 -16.67
CA HIS A 264 -3.73 8.10 -15.80
C HIS A 264 -3.60 9.14 -14.68
N VAL A 265 -4.59 10.01 -14.58
CA VAL A 265 -4.55 11.16 -13.67
C VAL A 265 -5.69 11.12 -12.66
N GLY A 266 -5.35 11.28 -11.39
CA GLY A 266 -6.31 11.53 -10.32
C GLY A 266 -6.39 13.01 -10.01
N VAL A 267 -7.61 13.58 -9.87
CA VAL A 267 -7.83 14.96 -9.43
C VAL A 267 -8.79 14.98 -8.26
N ALA A 268 -8.41 15.63 -7.16
CA ALA A 268 -9.25 15.88 -6.00
C ALA A 268 -9.37 17.40 -5.77
N ASN A 269 -10.58 17.91 -5.85
CA ASN A 269 -10.86 19.35 -5.78
C ASN A 269 -12.23 19.63 -5.17
N GLY A 270 -12.61 20.91 -5.00
CA GLY A 270 -13.89 21.33 -4.43
C GLY A 270 -15.12 20.88 -5.24
N GLU A 271 -14.96 20.57 -6.52
CA GLU A 271 -16.06 20.06 -7.34
C GLU A 271 -16.21 18.54 -7.25
N GLY A 272 -15.19 17.83 -6.78
CA GLY A 272 -15.23 16.36 -6.63
C GLY A 272 -13.91 15.66 -6.88
N LEU A 273 -14.00 14.33 -6.94
CA LEU A 273 -12.89 13.44 -7.25
C LEU A 273 -13.03 12.90 -8.67
N TYR A 274 -11.96 12.97 -9.44
CA TYR A 274 -11.92 12.53 -10.82
C TYR A 274 -10.81 11.50 -11.03
N LEU A 275 -11.08 10.51 -11.88
CA LEU A 275 -10.08 9.63 -12.48
C LEU A 275 -10.12 9.85 -13.99
N ASP A 276 -9.05 10.37 -14.54
CA ASP A 276 -8.98 10.87 -15.91
C ASP A 276 -10.10 11.90 -16.21
N ALA A 277 -10.91 11.64 -17.22
CA ALA A 277 -12.06 12.47 -17.57
C ALA A 277 -13.35 12.13 -16.78
N ARG A 278 -13.33 11.05 -15.96
CA ARG A 278 -14.49 10.54 -15.24
C ARG A 278 -14.59 11.16 -13.85
N ARG A 279 -15.69 11.82 -13.55
CA ARG A 279 -16.02 12.26 -12.19
C ARG A 279 -16.53 11.07 -11.37
N VAL A 280 -15.82 10.72 -10.30
CA VAL A 280 -16.14 9.57 -9.40
C VAL A 280 -17.11 10.00 -8.31
N THR A 281 -16.92 11.19 -7.74
CA THR A 281 -17.85 11.80 -6.77
C THR A 281 -18.05 13.27 -7.07
N ASN A 282 -19.21 13.79 -6.71
CA ASN A 282 -19.58 15.21 -6.84
C ASN A 282 -19.57 15.96 -5.49
N LYS A 283 -19.01 15.35 -4.46
CA LYS A 283 -18.82 15.99 -3.15
C LYS A 283 -17.45 16.67 -3.15
N ASP A 284 -17.31 17.68 -2.32
CA ASP A 284 -16.03 18.30 -2.03
C ASP A 284 -14.98 17.22 -1.70
N ALA A 285 -13.86 17.26 -2.40
CA ALA A 285 -12.75 16.32 -2.30
C ALA A 285 -11.42 17.01 -1.97
N THR A 286 -11.45 18.21 -1.38
CA THR A 286 -10.25 18.95 -0.94
C THR A 286 -9.63 18.38 0.33
N GLY A 287 -10.35 17.53 1.08
CA GLY A 287 -9.91 16.95 2.35
C GLY A 287 -8.90 15.82 2.20
N PHE A 288 -8.20 15.53 3.29
CA PHE A 288 -7.13 14.53 3.38
C PHE A 288 -7.58 13.13 2.93
N GLU A 289 -8.76 12.67 3.36
CA GLU A 289 -9.28 11.34 2.99
C GLU A 289 -9.42 11.16 1.48
N ALA A 290 -9.94 12.16 0.77
CA ALA A 290 -10.11 12.10 -0.68
C ALA A 290 -8.75 12.03 -1.38
N GLY A 291 -7.75 12.76 -0.88
CA GLY A 291 -6.38 12.68 -1.36
C GLY A 291 -5.76 11.31 -1.17
N GLN A 292 -5.91 10.71 0.01
CA GLN A 292 -5.42 9.36 0.29
C GLN A 292 -6.06 8.31 -0.63
N ARG A 293 -7.35 8.43 -0.93
CA ARG A 293 -8.04 7.54 -1.90
C ARG A 293 -7.41 7.57 -3.29
N LEU A 294 -6.89 8.72 -3.74
CA LEU A 294 -6.16 8.81 -5.01
C LEU A 294 -4.78 8.17 -4.91
N LEU A 295 -4.04 8.42 -3.82
CA LEU A 295 -2.65 7.96 -3.66
C LEU A 295 -2.55 6.43 -3.49
N ILE A 296 -3.55 5.78 -2.89
CA ILE A 296 -3.59 4.31 -2.81
C ILE A 296 -4.03 3.64 -4.11
N ASN A 297 -4.54 4.38 -5.07
CA ASN A 297 -4.99 3.83 -6.34
C ASN A 297 -3.80 3.58 -7.27
N ARG A 298 -3.43 2.33 -7.46
CA ARG A 298 -2.30 1.89 -8.29
C ARG A 298 -2.37 2.30 -9.76
N THR A 299 -3.54 2.67 -10.28
CA THR A 299 -3.68 3.12 -11.67
C THR A 299 -3.33 4.58 -11.85
N VAL A 300 -3.33 5.38 -10.80
CA VAL A 300 -3.01 6.81 -10.85
C VAL A 300 -1.50 6.99 -11.02
N GLN A 301 -1.11 7.65 -12.10
CA GLN A 301 0.29 7.93 -12.46
C GLN A 301 0.68 9.40 -12.25
N THR A 302 -0.30 10.29 -12.01
CA THR A 302 -0.12 11.68 -11.60
C THR A 302 -1.33 12.09 -10.78
N ALA A 303 -1.12 12.78 -9.68
CA ALA A 303 -2.20 13.27 -8.82
C ALA A 303 -2.20 14.80 -8.74
N VAL A 304 -3.40 15.40 -8.79
CA VAL A 304 -3.60 16.84 -8.66
C VAL A 304 -4.55 17.11 -7.50
N PHE A 305 -4.12 17.93 -6.54
CA PHE A 305 -4.86 18.23 -5.34
C PHE A 305 -5.14 19.73 -5.22
N GLU A 306 -6.39 20.09 -5.00
CA GLU A 306 -6.76 21.41 -4.50
C GLU A 306 -6.76 21.36 -2.96
N SER A 307 -6.06 22.30 -2.33
CA SER A 307 -6.03 22.45 -0.87
C SER A 307 -6.10 23.94 -0.53
N ASN A 308 -7.25 24.41 -0.04
CA ASN A 308 -7.37 25.78 0.44
C ASN A 308 -6.75 25.93 1.84
N ALA A 309 -6.54 27.18 2.27
CA ALA A 309 -5.92 27.46 3.57
C ALA A 309 -6.66 26.83 4.75
N ARG A 310 -7.99 26.80 4.70
CA ARG A 310 -8.82 26.17 5.75
C ARG A 310 -8.58 24.66 5.81
N THR A 311 -8.53 23.97 4.69
CA THR A 311 -8.25 22.53 4.63
C THR A 311 -6.84 22.23 5.12
N ILE A 312 -5.84 23.04 4.74
CA ILE A 312 -4.46 22.89 5.22
C ILE A 312 -4.38 22.98 6.74
N LEU A 313 -5.12 23.91 7.37
CA LEU A 313 -5.16 24.05 8.83
C LEU A 313 -5.92 22.91 9.52
N ALA A 314 -7.03 22.46 8.95
CA ALA A 314 -7.88 21.43 9.56
C ALA A 314 -7.29 20.03 9.46
N GLU A 315 -6.69 19.68 8.32
CA GLU A 315 -6.34 18.30 7.96
C GLU A 315 -4.90 18.13 7.45
N GLY A 316 -4.24 19.23 7.05
CA GLY A 316 -2.95 19.21 6.38
C GLY A 316 -3.05 18.95 4.89
N LEU A 317 -1.89 18.87 4.22
CA LEU A 317 -1.79 18.45 2.83
C LEU A 317 -1.89 16.91 2.74
N PRO A 318 -2.59 16.34 1.74
CA PRO A 318 -2.72 14.89 1.61
C PRO A 318 -1.45 14.19 1.09
N TYR A 319 -0.36 14.91 0.94
CA TYR A 319 0.96 14.44 0.48
C TYR A 319 2.07 15.13 1.27
N ASP A 320 3.22 14.48 1.34
CA ASP A 320 4.41 14.98 2.04
C ASP A 320 5.25 15.92 1.16
N ARG A 321 5.32 15.65 -0.16
CA ARG A 321 6.06 16.43 -1.17
C ARG A 321 5.30 16.47 -2.47
N CYS A 322 5.48 17.55 -3.26
CA CYS A 322 4.91 17.69 -4.59
C CYS A 322 5.98 18.09 -5.62
N LEU A 323 5.71 17.77 -6.88
CA LEU A 323 6.58 18.17 -7.99
C LEU A 323 6.23 19.58 -8.48
N VAL A 324 4.95 19.97 -8.40
CA VAL A 324 4.51 21.33 -8.75
C VAL A 324 3.59 21.85 -7.66
N GLY A 325 3.92 23.01 -7.11
CA GLY A 325 3.08 23.76 -6.18
C GLY A 325 2.56 25.04 -6.84
N ILE A 326 1.25 25.22 -6.90
CA ILE A 326 0.60 26.40 -7.49
C ILE A 326 0.00 27.24 -6.36
N VAL A 327 0.29 28.54 -6.32
CA VAL A 327 -0.38 29.49 -5.43
C VAL A 327 -0.96 30.61 -6.26
N THR A 328 -2.30 30.80 -6.18
CA THR A 328 -3.01 31.79 -6.99
C THR A 328 -3.20 33.13 -6.31
N ASP A 329 -3.53 33.08 -5.01
CA ASP A 329 -3.89 34.27 -4.22
C ASP A 329 -3.75 33.97 -2.71
N MET A 330 -3.97 35.00 -1.91
CA MET A 330 -4.01 34.94 -0.44
C MET A 330 -5.35 35.49 0.09
N GLU A 331 -6.44 35.18 -0.59
CA GLU A 331 -7.77 35.58 -0.19
C GLU A 331 -8.37 34.62 0.87
N GLY A 332 -9.53 34.97 1.44
CA GLY A 332 -10.27 34.08 2.36
C GLY A 332 -9.80 34.11 3.81
N LEU A 333 -9.08 35.17 4.26
CA LEU A 333 -8.62 35.32 5.64
C LEU A 333 -9.78 35.18 6.67
N ALA A 334 -10.94 35.73 6.37
CA ALA A 334 -12.09 35.68 7.28
C ALA A 334 -12.59 34.24 7.58
N GLU A 335 -12.34 33.30 6.68
CA GLU A 335 -12.69 31.89 6.85
C GLU A 335 -11.77 31.15 7.82
N LEU A 336 -10.66 31.79 8.23
CA LEU A 336 -9.63 31.17 9.06
C LEU A 336 -9.73 31.59 10.55
N ASP A 337 -10.73 32.43 10.93
CA ASP A 337 -10.88 32.91 12.32
C ASP A 337 -11.14 31.76 13.31
N GLU A 338 -11.78 30.67 12.88
CA GLU A 338 -11.97 29.46 13.71
C GLU A 338 -10.66 28.81 14.14
N PHE A 339 -9.56 29.01 13.37
CA PHE A 339 -8.21 28.53 13.67
C PHE A 339 -7.32 29.59 14.30
N TYR A 340 -7.90 30.70 14.74
CA TYR A 340 -7.21 31.86 15.32
C TYR A 340 -6.20 32.54 14.36
N VAL A 341 -6.35 32.34 13.05
CA VAL A 341 -5.59 33.04 12.00
C VAL A 341 -6.36 34.30 11.64
N ARG A 342 -5.87 35.47 12.08
CA ARG A 342 -6.60 36.74 12.03
C ARG A 342 -5.88 37.86 11.30
N ASP A 343 -4.65 37.61 10.89
CA ASP A 343 -3.87 38.58 10.15
C ASP A 343 -3.24 37.93 8.90
N GLU A 344 -2.79 38.78 8.00
CA GLU A 344 -2.24 38.35 6.72
C GLU A 344 -0.90 37.61 6.84
N ASP A 345 -0.11 37.86 7.88
CA ASP A 345 1.16 37.18 8.08
C ASP A 345 0.96 35.78 8.60
N ALA A 346 -0.01 35.58 9.47
CA ALA A 346 -0.45 34.25 9.89
C ALA A 346 -1.03 33.45 8.71
N GLN A 347 -1.85 34.06 7.86
CA GLN A 347 -2.36 33.44 6.64
C GLN A 347 -1.23 33.09 5.65
N TYR A 348 -0.26 33.98 5.47
CA TYR A 348 0.93 33.72 4.65
C TYR A 348 1.65 32.45 5.10
N ASN A 349 1.84 32.28 6.42
CA ASN A 349 2.49 31.08 6.98
C ASN A 349 1.70 29.79 6.73
N VAL A 350 0.39 29.86 6.60
CA VAL A 350 -0.45 28.69 6.21
C VAL A 350 -0.23 28.36 4.74
N ILE A 351 -0.35 29.36 3.87
CA ILE A 351 -0.29 29.17 2.41
C ILE A 351 1.12 28.78 1.95
N ARG A 352 2.16 29.30 2.61
CA ARG A 352 3.55 28.93 2.30
C ARG A 352 3.81 27.42 2.40
N SER A 353 3.04 26.69 3.23
CA SER A 353 3.15 25.22 3.34
C SER A 353 3.06 24.51 1.98
N GLN A 354 2.31 25.08 1.02
CA GLN A 354 2.26 24.56 -0.34
C GLN A 354 3.60 24.69 -1.08
N VAL A 355 4.38 25.73 -0.77
CA VAL A 355 5.69 25.95 -1.41
C VAL A 355 6.79 25.18 -0.68
N ASP A 356 6.73 25.12 0.65
CA ASP A 356 7.69 24.41 1.50
C ASP A 356 7.80 22.90 1.18
N VAL A 357 6.76 22.31 0.58
CA VAL A 357 6.72 20.88 0.22
C VAL A 357 7.12 20.57 -1.23
N ILE A 358 7.56 21.58 -1.99
CA ILE A 358 8.02 21.37 -3.37
C ILE A 358 9.37 20.66 -3.36
N LEU A 359 9.52 19.67 -4.23
CA LEU A 359 10.79 18.95 -4.43
C LEU A 359 11.83 19.86 -5.10
N PRO A 360 13.14 19.71 -4.83
CA PRO A 360 14.19 20.50 -5.48
C PRO A 360 14.21 20.41 -7.00
N GLU A 361 13.80 19.26 -7.56
CA GLU A 361 13.64 19.07 -9.01
C GLU A 361 12.28 19.56 -9.55
N GLY A 362 11.43 20.09 -8.66
CA GLY A 362 10.08 20.55 -8.97
C GLY A 362 10.02 22.04 -9.32
N ALA A 363 8.78 22.59 -9.27
CA ALA A 363 8.54 23.99 -9.57
C ALA A 363 7.42 24.61 -8.72
N ALA A 364 7.65 25.86 -8.28
CA ALA A 364 6.62 26.76 -7.77
C ALA A 364 6.00 27.56 -8.92
N VAL A 365 4.68 27.49 -9.08
CA VAL A 365 3.92 28.30 -10.05
C VAL A 365 3.18 29.38 -9.28
N LEU A 366 3.63 30.64 -9.42
CA LEU A 366 3.22 31.74 -8.57
C LEU A 366 2.60 32.89 -9.40
N ASN A 367 1.49 33.44 -8.90
CA ASN A 367 0.85 34.61 -9.50
C ASN A 367 1.66 35.90 -9.20
N ALA A 368 2.35 36.42 -10.21
CA ALA A 368 3.15 37.63 -10.09
C ALA A 368 2.31 38.93 -9.94
N ALA A 369 1.01 38.89 -10.21
CA ALA A 369 0.13 40.03 -9.99
C ALA A 369 -0.20 40.25 -8.49
N ASN A 370 0.11 39.28 -7.62
CA ASN A 370 0.00 39.37 -6.18
C ASN A 370 1.39 39.37 -5.55
N GLU A 371 1.82 40.50 -5.00
CA GLU A 371 3.17 40.66 -4.44
C GLU A 371 3.47 39.68 -3.30
N ARG A 372 2.48 39.36 -2.45
CA ARG A 372 2.67 38.40 -1.34
C ARG A 372 2.81 36.97 -1.86
N VAL A 373 2.09 36.61 -2.93
CA VAL A 373 2.28 35.30 -3.59
C VAL A 373 3.65 35.25 -4.24
N ALA A 374 4.05 36.31 -4.92
CA ALA A 374 5.37 36.39 -5.55
C ALA A 374 6.52 36.26 -4.56
N ALA A 375 6.38 36.80 -3.34
CA ALA A 375 7.37 36.68 -2.27
C ALA A 375 7.63 35.24 -1.83
N LEU A 376 6.69 34.31 -2.06
CA LEU A 376 6.90 32.87 -1.79
C LEU A 376 8.00 32.26 -2.65
N ALA A 377 8.42 32.91 -3.71
CA ALA A 377 9.50 32.45 -4.59
C ALA A 377 10.83 32.19 -3.85
N GLU A 378 11.12 32.98 -2.81
CA GLU A 378 12.32 32.83 -1.99
C GLU A 378 12.34 31.57 -1.12
N LEU A 379 11.18 30.93 -0.94
CA LEU A 379 11.01 29.75 -0.09
C LEU A 379 11.05 28.45 -0.89
N SER A 380 10.99 28.52 -2.22
CA SER A 380 10.94 27.34 -3.06
C SER A 380 12.31 26.68 -3.21
N ASP A 381 12.41 25.41 -2.84
CA ASP A 381 13.59 24.58 -3.15
C ASP A 381 13.70 24.26 -4.66
N GLY A 382 12.56 24.27 -5.37
CA GLY A 382 12.46 24.02 -6.81
C GLY A 382 12.52 25.32 -7.62
N ARG A 383 12.44 25.16 -8.96
CA ARG A 383 12.37 26.31 -9.87
C ARG A 383 11.11 27.15 -9.62
N VAL A 384 11.17 28.43 -9.96
CA VAL A 384 10.00 29.32 -9.93
C VAL A 384 9.52 29.61 -11.35
N ILE A 385 8.21 29.53 -11.57
CA ILE A 385 7.56 29.97 -12.79
C ILE A 385 6.52 31.02 -12.41
N PHE A 386 6.75 32.27 -12.78
CA PHE A 386 5.76 33.33 -12.57
C PHE A 386 4.76 33.36 -13.71
N TYR A 387 3.50 33.67 -13.39
CA TYR A 387 2.49 33.96 -14.39
C TYR A 387 1.73 35.23 -14.04
N ALA A 388 1.34 36.01 -15.05
CA ALA A 388 0.39 37.09 -14.96
C ALA A 388 -0.18 37.41 -16.35
N LEU A 389 -1.31 38.11 -16.40
CA LEU A 389 -1.90 38.56 -17.69
C LEU A 389 -1.06 39.64 -18.36
N ASP A 390 -0.50 40.54 -17.55
CA ASP A 390 0.29 41.67 -18.04
C ASP A 390 1.76 41.27 -18.20
N GLU A 391 2.27 41.28 -19.43
CA GLU A 391 3.66 41.02 -19.74
C GLU A 391 4.63 42.06 -19.15
N ALA A 392 4.14 43.30 -18.90
CA ALA A 392 4.93 44.37 -18.33
C ALA A 392 5.08 44.27 -16.80
N ASN A 393 4.54 43.21 -16.16
CA ASN A 393 4.71 43.00 -14.72
C ASN A 393 6.19 43.04 -14.33
N PRO A 394 6.61 43.92 -13.40
CA PRO A 394 8.03 44.16 -13.07
C PRO A 394 8.69 42.92 -12.46
N ILE A 395 7.96 42.12 -11.66
CA ILE A 395 8.47 40.88 -11.04
C ILE A 395 8.81 39.86 -12.13
N MET A 396 7.92 39.69 -13.12
CA MET A 396 8.17 38.80 -14.24
C MET A 396 9.30 39.29 -15.13
N ALA A 397 9.40 40.59 -15.38
CA ALA A 397 10.46 41.17 -16.19
C ALA A 397 11.85 40.92 -15.55
N GLU A 398 11.97 41.12 -14.24
CA GLU A 398 13.21 40.87 -13.48
C GLU A 398 13.56 39.38 -13.48
N HIS A 399 12.56 38.50 -13.26
CA HIS A 399 12.73 37.04 -13.22
C HIS A 399 13.20 36.51 -14.58
N ARG A 400 12.56 36.95 -15.66
CA ARG A 400 12.94 36.63 -17.03
C ARG A 400 14.36 37.09 -17.38
N ALA A 401 14.75 38.28 -16.92
CA ALA A 401 16.11 38.80 -17.14
C ALA A 401 17.21 37.92 -16.52
N LYS A 402 16.86 37.14 -15.47
CA LYS A 402 17.72 36.14 -14.86
C LYS A 402 17.78 34.81 -15.61
N GLY A 403 17.06 34.70 -16.75
CA GLY A 403 16.98 33.49 -17.57
C GLY A 403 15.85 32.54 -17.17
N GLU A 404 15.00 32.92 -16.24
CA GLU A 404 13.97 32.08 -15.65
C GLU A 404 12.65 32.09 -16.44
N ARG A 405 11.72 31.20 -16.06
CA ARG A 405 10.47 30.92 -16.76
C ARG A 405 9.32 31.82 -16.35
N ILE A 406 8.60 32.36 -17.33
CA ILE A 406 7.37 33.12 -17.12
C ILE A 406 6.28 32.71 -18.13
N VAL A 407 4.99 32.91 -17.75
CA VAL A 407 3.84 32.69 -18.62
C VAL A 407 2.94 33.95 -18.60
N PHE A 408 2.60 34.47 -19.76
CA PHE A 408 1.84 35.71 -19.87
C PHE A 408 0.97 35.76 -21.12
N VAL A 409 0.19 36.84 -21.27
CA VAL A 409 -0.61 37.11 -22.47
C VAL A 409 -0.01 38.28 -23.21
N ARG A 410 0.21 38.13 -24.52
CA ARG A 410 0.56 39.18 -25.47
C ARG A 410 -0.32 39.06 -26.72
N ASP A 411 -0.90 40.16 -27.19
CA ASP A 411 -1.77 40.16 -28.35
C ASP A 411 -2.85 39.08 -28.33
N ASN A 412 -3.49 38.91 -27.17
CA ASN A 412 -4.51 37.87 -26.95
C ASN A 412 -3.99 36.42 -27.11
N ARG A 413 -2.66 36.18 -27.00
CA ARG A 413 -2.02 34.88 -27.12
C ARG A 413 -1.27 34.54 -25.85
N ILE A 414 -1.33 33.26 -25.47
CA ILE A 414 -0.52 32.75 -24.36
C ILE A 414 0.92 32.58 -24.84
N VAL A 415 1.88 33.09 -24.07
CA VAL A 415 3.29 33.04 -24.36
C VAL A 415 4.01 32.38 -23.19
N LEU A 416 4.84 31.39 -23.49
CA LEU A 416 5.86 30.84 -22.57
C LEU A 416 7.18 31.53 -22.88
N ALA A 417 7.88 32.03 -21.88
CA ALA A 417 9.21 32.58 -22.08
C ALA A 417 10.20 32.04 -21.05
N GLU A 418 11.41 31.70 -21.49
CA GLU A 418 12.54 31.30 -20.66
C GLU A 418 13.75 32.13 -21.09
N GLY A 419 14.11 33.13 -20.30
CA GLY A 419 15.10 34.10 -20.69
C GLY A 419 14.71 34.84 -21.99
N SER A 420 15.56 34.72 -23.02
CA SER A 420 15.30 35.32 -24.36
C SER A 420 14.42 34.47 -25.27
N GLU A 421 14.24 33.21 -24.96
CA GLU A 421 13.46 32.29 -25.79
C GLU A 421 11.96 32.43 -25.51
N GLU A 422 11.14 32.44 -26.57
CA GLU A 422 9.69 32.50 -26.45
C GLU A 422 9.02 31.43 -27.30
N THR A 423 7.95 30.86 -26.74
CA THR A 423 7.03 29.97 -27.46
C THR A 423 5.61 30.51 -27.38
N VAL A 424 5.10 30.98 -28.50
CA VAL A 424 3.71 31.40 -28.61
C VAL A 424 2.83 30.18 -28.76
N LEU A 425 1.87 29.97 -27.84
CA LEU A 425 0.99 28.81 -27.85
C LEU A 425 -0.24 29.06 -28.78
N LEU A 426 -1.30 29.58 -28.22
CA LEU A 426 -2.55 29.83 -28.97
C LEU A 426 -3.25 31.10 -28.48
N GLU A 427 -4.17 31.57 -29.29
CA GLU A 427 -5.03 32.69 -28.93
C GLU A 427 -6.06 32.26 -27.89
N LEU A 428 -6.34 33.12 -26.91
CA LEU A 428 -7.39 32.90 -25.92
C LEU A 428 -8.76 32.65 -26.54
N SER A 429 -9.03 33.27 -27.69
CA SER A 429 -10.27 33.08 -28.51
C SER A 429 -10.47 31.65 -29.00
N LYS A 430 -9.44 30.81 -28.98
CA LYS A 430 -9.50 29.40 -29.39
C LYS A 430 -9.79 28.45 -28.22
N ILE A 431 -9.85 28.96 -26.99
CA ILE A 431 -10.19 28.23 -25.76
C ILE A 431 -11.72 28.32 -25.60
N GLN A 432 -12.32 27.26 -25.02
CA GLN A 432 -13.75 27.21 -24.75
C GLN A 432 -14.21 28.42 -23.90
N PRO A 433 -15.37 29.06 -24.23
CA PRO A 433 -15.81 30.27 -23.55
C PRO A 433 -15.93 30.16 -22.02
N ALA A 434 -16.34 29.02 -21.52
CA ALA A 434 -16.43 28.77 -20.07
C ALA A 434 -15.06 28.78 -19.39
N THR A 435 -14.02 28.31 -20.07
CA THR A 435 -12.65 28.21 -19.56
C THR A 435 -11.93 29.56 -19.65
N VAL A 436 -12.09 30.29 -20.78
CA VAL A 436 -11.37 31.54 -21.01
C VAL A 436 -11.88 32.73 -20.15
N LYS A 437 -13.02 32.57 -19.47
CA LYS A 437 -13.50 33.57 -18.48
C LYS A 437 -12.54 33.78 -17.31
N HIS A 438 -11.66 32.82 -17.08
CA HIS A 438 -10.65 32.83 -16.01
C HIS A 438 -9.25 32.67 -16.61
N PRO A 439 -8.74 33.69 -17.34
CA PRO A 439 -7.50 33.58 -18.08
C PRO A 439 -6.28 33.36 -17.15
N ASP A 440 -6.27 33.94 -15.94
CA ASP A 440 -5.23 33.69 -14.94
C ASP A 440 -5.13 32.20 -14.56
N SER A 441 -6.29 31.54 -14.38
CA SER A 441 -6.33 30.10 -14.11
C SER A 441 -5.80 29.27 -15.29
N VAL A 442 -6.04 29.74 -16.52
CA VAL A 442 -5.45 29.10 -17.71
C VAL A 442 -3.94 29.23 -17.71
N LEU A 443 -3.40 30.43 -17.41
CA LEU A 443 -1.95 30.65 -17.34
C LEU A 443 -1.30 29.78 -16.25
N ALA A 444 -1.89 29.72 -15.06
CA ALA A 444 -1.42 28.87 -13.97
C ALA A 444 -1.34 27.38 -14.37
N ALA A 445 -2.40 26.88 -15.01
CA ALA A 445 -2.45 25.49 -15.48
C ALA A 445 -1.45 25.21 -16.62
N VAL A 446 -1.25 26.18 -17.53
CA VAL A 446 -0.23 26.10 -18.58
C VAL A 446 1.17 26.08 -17.99
N ALA A 447 1.47 26.94 -17.01
CA ALA A 447 2.75 26.97 -16.32
C ALA A 447 3.04 25.62 -15.62
N ALA A 448 2.04 25.06 -14.94
CA ALA A 448 2.17 23.76 -14.29
C ALA A 448 2.38 22.62 -15.30
N ALA A 449 1.63 22.60 -16.40
CA ALA A 449 1.82 21.62 -17.47
C ALA A 449 3.23 21.73 -18.10
N TRP A 450 3.73 22.95 -18.27
CA TRP A 450 5.09 23.20 -18.75
C TRP A 450 6.15 22.71 -17.75
N ALA A 451 5.94 22.95 -16.45
CA ALA A 451 6.80 22.42 -15.39
C ALA A 451 6.85 20.88 -15.41
N LEU A 452 5.71 20.23 -15.70
CA LEU A 452 5.60 18.77 -15.83
C LEU A 452 6.17 18.22 -17.15
N GLY A 453 6.70 19.07 -18.01
CA GLY A 453 7.28 18.67 -19.29
C GLY A 453 6.25 18.30 -20.36
N VAL A 454 5.00 18.75 -20.25
CA VAL A 454 3.98 18.52 -21.28
C VAL A 454 4.35 19.32 -22.54
N PRO A 455 4.46 18.68 -23.73
CA PRO A 455 4.82 19.35 -24.95
C PRO A 455 3.83 20.46 -25.33
N SER A 456 4.33 21.60 -25.82
CA SER A 456 3.52 22.77 -26.20
C SER A 456 2.38 22.45 -27.18
N VAL A 457 2.58 21.51 -28.10
CA VAL A 457 1.55 21.04 -29.03
C VAL A 457 0.40 20.36 -28.32
N LEU A 458 0.67 19.57 -27.27
CA LEU A 458 -0.35 18.91 -26.45
C LEU A 458 -1.04 19.92 -25.53
N ILE A 459 -0.32 20.90 -24.97
CA ILE A 459 -0.92 22.00 -24.21
C ILE A 459 -1.95 22.72 -25.10
N CYS A 460 -1.58 23.10 -26.32
CA CYS A 460 -2.50 23.75 -27.27
C CYS A 460 -3.72 22.87 -27.61
N GLY A 461 -3.53 21.58 -27.81
CA GLY A 461 -4.59 20.61 -28.07
C GLY A 461 -5.56 20.50 -26.90
N GLY A 462 -5.01 20.33 -25.69
CA GLY A 462 -5.79 20.21 -24.46
C GLY A 462 -6.60 21.46 -24.13
N LEU A 463 -6.00 22.64 -24.27
CA LEU A 463 -6.70 23.91 -24.05
C LEU A 463 -7.90 24.13 -25.01
N ARG A 464 -7.80 23.67 -26.27
CA ARG A 464 -8.93 23.73 -27.20
C ARG A 464 -10.04 22.73 -26.85
N ALA A 465 -9.65 21.55 -26.38
CA ALA A 465 -10.57 20.45 -26.11
C ALA A 465 -11.24 20.55 -24.73
N PHE A 466 -10.57 21.18 -23.77
CA PHE A 466 -11.06 21.25 -22.41
C PHE A 466 -12.32 22.12 -22.28
N ASP A 467 -13.34 21.52 -21.67
CA ASP A 467 -14.60 22.21 -21.34
C ASP A 467 -14.71 22.29 -19.81
N ALA A 468 -14.71 23.52 -19.28
CA ALA A 468 -14.87 23.78 -17.86
C ALA A 468 -16.28 23.42 -17.34
N THR A 469 -17.27 23.25 -18.22
CA THR A 469 -18.64 22.90 -17.84
C THR A 469 -18.67 21.53 -17.16
N PRO A 470 -19.17 21.41 -15.91
CA PRO A 470 -19.28 20.13 -15.24
C PRO A 470 -20.21 19.20 -16.02
N LYS A 471 -19.70 18.08 -16.51
CA LYS A 471 -20.57 17.08 -17.15
C LYS A 471 -21.49 16.49 -16.08
N LYS A 472 -22.82 16.59 -16.30
CA LYS A 472 -23.81 15.91 -15.46
C LYS A 472 -23.54 14.40 -15.57
N THR A 473 -23.15 13.78 -14.48
CA THR A 473 -23.14 12.31 -14.37
C THR A 473 -24.58 11.84 -14.32
N ASN A 474 -25.08 11.28 -15.41
CA ASN A 474 -26.32 10.52 -15.40
C ASN A 474 -25.98 9.15 -14.79
N TYR A 475 -26.28 8.95 -13.50
CA TYR A 475 -26.47 7.67 -12.85
C TYR A 475 -27.77 7.71 -12.09
#